data_29d33d3f4f80265dddae30f2b69cc926
#
_entry.id   29d33d3f4f80265dddae30f2b69cc926
#
_cell.length_a   1.000
_cell.length_b   1.000
_cell.length_c   1.000
_cell.angle_alpha   90.00
_cell.angle_beta   90.00
_cell.angle_gamma   90.00
#
_symmetry.space_group_name_H-M   'P 1'
#
loop_
_entity.id
_entity.type
_entity.pdbx_description
1 polymer ?
#
loop_
_entity_poly.entity_id
_entity_poly.type
_entity_poly.pdbx_seq_one_letter_code
_entity_poly.pdbx_strand_id
1 'polypeptide(L)'
;MSRCLVGSEMCIRDSPHRVSIVDFLKEQANESLLHAQRAGEILTGLDGHPTQNIAKIKETNRHTIKDILEESLEHEIQAVELYKDLLSLVENKSVYLEEYARSMIGEEEQHSLELKKMLRDFG
;
A
#
# COMPACT_ATOMS: atom_id res chain seq x y z
N MET A 1 -16.80 17.23 15.87
CA MET A 1 -16.47 16.48 14.67
C MET A 1 -14.98 16.22 14.61
N SER A 2 -14.59 15.01 14.37
CA SER A 2 -13.18 14.69 14.30
C SER A 2 -12.57 15.20 13.00
N ARG A 3 -11.32 15.63 13.09
CA ARG A 3 -10.56 16.10 11.93
C ARG A 3 -9.51 15.07 11.58
N CYS A 4 -9.16 14.97 10.31
CA CYS A 4 -8.09 14.10 9.85
C CYS A 4 -6.75 14.79 10.06
N LEU A 5 -6.31 14.86 11.30
CA LEU A 5 -5.05 15.52 11.65
C LEU A 5 -3.86 14.59 11.56
N VAL A 6 -4.07 13.30 11.83
CA VAL A 6 -3.01 12.29 11.86
C VAL A 6 -3.52 11.04 11.15
N GLY A 7 -3.42 11.05 9.83
CA GLY A 7 -3.78 9.89 9.04
C GLY A 7 -5.23 9.44 9.17
N SER A 8 -5.49 8.25 8.63
CA SER A 8 -6.84 7.69 8.54
C SER A 8 -7.45 7.33 9.88
N GLU A 9 -6.63 7.05 10.90
CA GLU A 9 -7.12 6.71 12.23
C GLU A 9 -8.01 7.80 12.81
N MET A 10 -7.61 9.04 12.66
CA MET A 10 -8.35 10.17 13.20
C MET A 10 -9.66 10.39 12.43
N CYS A 11 -9.66 10.09 11.14
CA CYS A 11 -10.84 10.28 10.29
C CYS A 11 -11.97 9.35 10.62
N ILE A 12 -11.67 8.13 11.09
CA ILE A 12 -12.67 7.09 11.30
C ILE A 12 -12.90 6.74 12.77
N ARG A 13 -12.29 7.48 13.70
CA ARG A 13 -12.31 7.13 15.13
C ARG A 13 -13.71 7.03 15.72
N ASP A 14 -14.68 7.73 15.18
CA ASP A 14 -16.06 7.74 15.68
C ASP A 14 -16.99 6.81 14.88
N SER A 15 -16.43 6.04 13.94
CA SER A 15 -17.19 5.10 13.14
C SER A 15 -17.57 3.85 13.95
N PRO A 16 -18.75 3.24 13.71
CA PRO A 16 -19.10 1.96 14.34
C PRO A 16 -18.14 0.82 13.95
N HIS A 17 -17.39 0.97 12.85
CA HIS A 17 -16.43 -0.02 12.37
C HIS A 17 -14.98 0.38 12.67
N ARG A 18 -14.81 1.37 13.53
CA ARG A 18 -13.51 1.98 13.80
C ARG A 18 -12.40 0.99 14.12
N VAL A 19 -12.64 0.05 15.03
CA VAL A 19 -11.59 -0.87 15.51
C VAL A 19 -11.05 -1.71 14.37
N SER A 20 -11.94 -2.33 13.60
CA SER A 20 -11.56 -3.21 12.49
C SER A 20 -10.78 -2.46 11.42
N ILE A 21 -11.21 -1.23 11.09
CA ILE A 21 -10.59 -0.44 10.04
C ILE A 21 -9.24 0.12 10.49
N VAL A 22 -9.17 0.60 11.73
CA VAL A 22 -7.90 1.10 12.29
C VAL A 22 -6.86 -0.01 12.34
N ASP A 23 -7.23 -1.19 12.82
CA ASP A 23 -6.32 -2.33 12.89
C ASP A 23 -5.82 -2.72 11.50
N PHE A 24 -6.71 -2.75 10.52
CA PHE A 24 -6.36 -3.06 9.14
C PHE A 24 -5.36 -2.03 8.58
N LEU A 25 -5.61 -0.74 8.80
CA LEU A 25 -4.74 0.33 8.30
C LEU A 25 -3.36 0.31 8.97
N LYS A 26 -3.31 0.00 10.27
CA LYS A 26 -2.04 -0.15 10.98
C LYS A 26 -1.23 -1.30 10.44
N GLU A 27 -1.88 -2.43 10.19
CA GLU A 27 -1.24 -3.61 9.63
C GLU A 27 -0.68 -3.30 8.23
N GLN A 28 -1.45 -2.61 7.40
CA GLN A 28 -0.98 -2.19 6.08
C GLN A 28 0.22 -1.23 6.16
N ALA A 29 0.20 -0.31 7.10
CA ALA A 29 1.32 0.61 7.30
C ALA A 29 2.60 -0.13 7.69
N ASN A 30 2.49 -1.12 8.58
CA ASN A 30 3.62 -1.94 8.98
C ASN A 30 4.16 -2.76 7.80
N GLU A 31 3.30 -3.35 7.00
CA GLU A 31 3.70 -4.10 5.82
C GLU A 31 4.40 -3.20 4.80
N SER A 32 3.86 -2.01 4.57
CA SER A 32 4.47 -1.05 3.65
C SER A 32 5.89 -0.68 4.07
N LEU A 33 6.12 -0.52 5.37
CA LEU A 33 7.45 -0.24 5.90
C LEU A 33 8.40 -1.41 5.62
N LEU A 34 7.96 -2.65 5.88
CA LEU A 34 8.75 -3.84 5.62
C LEU A 34 9.07 -3.98 4.13
N HIS A 35 8.10 -3.71 3.26
CA HIS A 35 8.29 -3.73 1.81
C HIS A 35 9.34 -2.70 1.38
N ALA A 36 9.27 -1.49 1.93
CA ALA A 36 10.22 -0.43 1.62
C ALA A 36 11.64 -0.82 2.05
N GLN A 37 11.78 -1.40 3.23
CA GLN A 37 13.09 -1.86 3.74
C GLN A 37 13.66 -2.95 2.85
N ARG A 38 12.85 -3.92 2.44
CA ARG A 38 13.27 -5.00 1.56
C ARG A 38 13.70 -4.49 0.19
N ALA A 39 12.92 -3.58 -0.39
CA ALA A 39 13.26 -2.97 -1.67
C ALA A 39 14.59 -2.21 -1.57
N GLY A 40 14.80 -1.47 -0.48
CA GLY A 40 16.03 -0.76 -0.24
C GLY A 40 17.25 -1.69 -0.13
N GLU A 41 17.09 -2.81 0.56
CA GLU A 41 18.16 -3.82 0.67
C GLU A 41 18.51 -4.43 -0.67
N ILE A 42 17.51 -4.76 -1.48
CA ILE A 42 17.73 -5.31 -2.82
C ILE A 42 18.47 -4.29 -3.69
N LEU A 43 18.00 -3.04 -3.68
CA LEU A 43 18.62 -1.97 -4.46
C LEU A 43 20.08 -1.75 -4.06
N THR A 44 20.35 -1.73 -2.75
CA THR A 44 21.72 -1.60 -2.24
C THR A 44 22.59 -2.77 -2.66
N GLY A 45 22.04 -3.99 -2.62
CA GLY A 45 22.74 -5.19 -3.09
C GLY A 45 23.06 -5.15 -4.59
N LEU A 46 22.34 -4.36 -5.36
CA LEU A 46 22.60 -4.14 -6.78
C LEU A 46 23.44 -2.89 -7.04
N ASP A 47 24.14 -2.40 -6.02
CA ASP A 47 24.98 -1.19 -6.07
C ASP A 47 24.20 0.10 -6.34
N GLY A 48 22.89 0.07 -6.12
CA GLY A 48 22.05 1.27 -6.18
C GLY A 48 22.00 2.00 -4.86
N HIS A 49 21.42 3.18 -4.88
CA HIS A 49 21.20 3.98 -3.67
C HIS A 49 19.72 4.37 -3.58
N PRO A 50 19.02 3.98 -2.50
CA PRO A 50 17.65 4.42 -2.30
C PRO A 50 17.60 5.95 -2.24
N THR A 51 16.63 6.52 -2.94
CA THR A 51 16.41 7.96 -2.86
C THR A 51 15.72 8.31 -1.55
N GLN A 52 16.03 9.49 -1.02
CA GLN A 52 15.31 10.05 0.13
C GLN A 52 14.20 10.99 -0.32
N ASN A 53 14.03 11.17 -1.62
CA ASN A 53 12.97 11.98 -2.16
C ASN A 53 11.62 11.32 -1.89
N ILE A 54 10.66 12.12 -1.47
CA ILE A 54 9.31 11.66 -1.21
C ILE A 54 8.46 11.94 -2.46
N ALA A 55 7.74 10.92 -2.92
CA ALA A 55 6.81 11.10 -4.03
C ALA A 55 5.73 12.11 -3.63
N LYS A 56 5.26 12.87 -4.63
CA LYS A 56 4.22 13.86 -4.39
C LYS A 56 2.95 13.18 -3.89
N ILE A 57 2.49 13.62 -2.71
CA ILE A 57 1.28 13.10 -2.10
C ILE A 57 0.12 14.03 -2.46
N LYS A 58 -0.95 13.44 -2.97
CA LYS A 58 -2.16 14.16 -3.31
C LYS A 58 -3.03 14.29 -2.06
N GLU A 59 -3.29 15.52 -1.65
CA GLU A 59 -4.24 15.78 -0.56
C GLU A 59 -5.64 15.87 -1.13
N THR A 60 -6.52 14.99 -0.69
CA THR A 60 -7.89 14.93 -1.20
C THR A 60 -8.91 15.50 -0.22
N ASN A 61 -8.54 15.63 1.05
CA ASN A 61 -9.42 16.10 2.13
C ASN A 61 -10.72 15.30 2.24
N ARG A 62 -10.65 14.01 1.90
CA ARG A 62 -11.77 13.08 1.96
C ARG A 62 -11.66 12.27 3.24
N HIS A 63 -12.74 12.21 4.00
CA HIS A 63 -12.68 11.70 5.37
C HIS A 63 -13.70 10.61 5.70
N THR A 64 -14.54 10.19 4.75
CA THR A 64 -15.46 9.08 5.00
C THR A 64 -14.70 7.75 4.93
N ILE A 65 -15.23 6.72 5.58
CA ILE A 65 -14.65 5.38 5.51
C ILE A 65 -14.52 4.94 4.07
N LYS A 66 -15.58 5.14 3.28
CA LYS A 66 -15.59 4.80 1.86
C LYS A 66 -14.44 5.49 1.12
N ASP A 67 -14.27 6.78 1.33
CA ASP A 67 -13.22 7.55 0.66
C ASP A 67 -11.82 7.04 1.03
N ILE A 68 -11.59 6.77 2.30
CA ILE A 68 -10.31 6.27 2.78
C ILE A 68 -10.00 4.91 2.17
N LEU A 69 -10.97 4.02 2.12
CA LEU A 69 -10.79 2.69 1.54
C LEU A 69 -10.57 2.77 0.02
N GLU A 70 -11.29 3.65 -0.67
CA GLU A 70 -11.10 3.86 -2.12
C GLU A 70 -9.71 4.39 -2.43
N GLU A 71 -9.20 5.33 -1.66
CA GLU A 71 -7.85 5.86 -1.82
C GLU A 71 -6.81 4.78 -1.57
N SER A 72 -7.00 3.98 -0.53
CA SER A 72 -6.10 2.86 -0.24
C SER A 72 -6.11 1.84 -1.37
N LEU A 73 -7.27 1.53 -1.92
CA LEU A 73 -7.39 0.61 -3.05
C LEU A 73 -6.66 1.15 -4.28
N GLU A 74 -6.81 2.42 -4.57
CA GLU A 74 -6.10 3.05 -5.68
C GLU A 74 -4.59 2.93 -5.52
N HIS A 75 -4.08 3.14 -4.31
CA HIS A 75 -2.67 2.96 -3.97
C HIS A 75 -2.18 1.55 -4.25
N GLU A 76 -2.95 0.54 -3.82
CA GLU A 76 -2.59 -0.86 -4.04
C GLU A 76 -2.57 -1.20 -5.53
N ILE A 77 -3.53 -0.70 -6.29
CA ILE A 77 -3.58 -0.92 -7.74
C ILE A 77 -2.35 -0.32 -8.42
N GLN A 78 -1.96 0.89 -8.03
CA GLN A 78 -0.76 1.53 -8.57
C GLN A 78 0.50 0.74 -8.22
N ALA A 79 0.60 0.22 -7.00
CA ALA A 79 1.72 -0.60 -6.57
C ALA A 79 1.82 -1.88 -7.42
N VAL A 80 0.70 -2.53 -7.69
CA VAL A 80 0.67 -3.73 -8.56
C VAL A 80 1.24 -3.40 -9.95
N GLU A 81 0.83 -2.28 -10.53
CA GLU A 81 1.33 -1.88 -11.84
C GLU A 81 2.84 -1.64 -11.85
N LEU A 82 3.38 -1.02 -10.80
CA LEU A 82 4.81 -0.82 -10.68
C LEU A 82 5.57 -2.14 -10.57
N TYR A 83 5.06 -3.10 -9.81
CA TYR A 83 5.69 -4.42 -9.72
C TYR A 83 5.58 -5.22 -11.01
N LYS A 84 4.49 -5.04 -11.76
CA LYS A 84 4.37 -5.66 -13.09
C LYS A 84 5.40 -5.09 -14.06
N ASP A 85 5.64 -3.79 -14.00
CA ASP A 85 6.69 -3.15 -14.80
C ASP A 85 8.06 -3.71 -14.43
N LEU A 86 8.34 -3.87 -13.14
CA LEU A 86 9.57 -4.48 -12.67
C LEU A 86 9.70 -5.91 -13.19
N LEU A 87 8.64 -6.70 -13.09
CA LEU A 87 8.65 -8.08 -13.59
C LEU A 87 9.02 -8.13 -15.07
N SER A 88 8.44 -7.23 -15.88
CA SER A 88 8.76 -7.15 -17.30
C SER A 88 10.24 -6.88 -17.57
N LEU A 89 10.87 -6.07 -16.71
CA LEU A 89 12.28 -5.73 -16.85
C LEU A 89 13.22 -6.88 -16.46
N VAL A 90 12.84 -7.69 -15.48
CA VAL A 90 13.72 -8.72 -14.92
C VAL A 90 13.40 -10.13 -15.40
N GLU A 91 12.28 -10.31 -16.08
CA GLU A 91 11.84 -11.61 -16.58
C GLU A 91 12.89 -12.22 -17.51
N ASN A 92 13.22 -13.48 -17.25
CA ASN A 92 14.27 -14.22 -17.98
C ASN A 92 15.69 -13.67 -17.79
N LYS A 93 15.88 -12.76 -16.84
CA LYS A 93 17.20 -12.17 -16.56
C LYS A 93 17.69 -12.48 -15.16
N SER A 94 16.81 -12.48 -14.18
CA SER A 94 17.15 -12.76 -12.79
C SER A 94 16.00 -13.49 -12.13
N VAL A 95 16.19 -14.77 -11.82
CA VAL A 95 15.16 -15.56 -11.13
C VAL A 95 14.83 -14.95 -9.76
N TYR A 96 15.83 -14.48 -9.05
CA TYR A 96 15.62 -13.86 -7.74
C TYR A 96 14.69 -12.64 -7.83
N LEU A 97 14.95 -11.76 -8.78
CA LEU A 97 14.14 -10.56 -8.96
C LEU A 97 12.75 -10.86 -9.54
N GLU A 98 12.64 -11.88 -10.39
CA GLU A 98 11.33 -12.35 -10.85
C GLU A 98 10.48 -12.83 -9.69
N GLU A 99 11.05 -13.67 -8.82
CA GLU A 99 10.32 -14.20 -7.68
C GLU A 99 9.94 -13.08 -6.69
N TYR A 100 10.83 -12.13 -6.48
CA TYR A 100 10.51 -10.97 -5.68
C TYR A 100 9.31 -10.19 -6.26
N ALA A 101 9.37 -9.87 -7.56
CA ALA A 101 8.31 -9.11 -8.22
C ALA A 101 6.97 -9.87 -8.18
N ARG A 102 6.98 -11.18 -8.47
CA ARG A 102 5.77 -12.00 -8.43
C ARG A 102 5.18 -12.07 -7.04
N SER A 103 6.03 -12.24 -6.03
CA SER A 103 5.60 -12.26 -4.63
C SER A 103 4.92 -10.95 -4.23
N MET A 104 5.51 -9.83 -4.62
CA MET A 104 4.94 -8.52 -4.31
C MET A 104 3.62 -8.28 -5.03
N ILE A 105 3.51 -8.68 -6.28
CA ILE A 105 2.25 -8.61 -7.03
C ILE A 105 1.16 -9.40 -6.28
N GLY A 106 1.47 -10.62 -5.86
CA GLY A 106 0.52 -11.46 -5.12
C GLY A 106 0.06 -10.81 -3.83
N GLU A 107 0.97 -10.25 -3.05
CA GLU A 107 0.63 -9.58 -1.79
C GLU A 107 -0.24 -8.35 -2.01
N GLU A 108 0.11 -7.51 -2.98
CA GLU A 108 -0.65 -6.29 -3.26
C GLU A 108 -2.03 -6.60 -3.86
N GLU A 109 -2.14 -7.64 -4.67
CA GLU A 109 -3.45 -8.09 -5.18
C GLU A 109 -4.32 -8.62 -4.04
N GLN A 110 -3.73 -9.32 -3.07
CA GLN A 110 -4.46 -9.79 -1.90
C GLN A 110 -4.99 -8.61 -1.08
N HIS A 111 -4.17 -7.57 -0.87
CA HIS A 111 -4.60 -6.35 -0.19
C HIS A 111 -5.76 -5.70 -0.93
N SER A 112 -5.71 -5.66 -2.24
CA SER A 112 -6.79 -5.10 -3.05
C SER A 112 -8.10 -5.86 -2.85
N LEU A 113 -8.03 -7.19 -2.76
CA LEU A 113 -9.22 -8.00 -2.50
C LEU A 113 -9.80 -7.72 -1.11
N GLU A 114 -8.94 -7.57 -0.11
CA GLU A 114 -9.37 -7.22 1.24
C GLU A 114 -10.07 -5.85 1.28
N LEU A 115 -9.48 -4.86 0.61
CA LEU A 115 -10.07 -3.53 0.51
C LEU A 115 -11.41 -3.55 -0.19
N LYS A 116 -11.56 -4.33 -1.25
CA LYS A 116 -12.83 -4.48 -1.96
C LYS A 116 -13.90 -5.09 -1.07
N LYS A 117 -13.54 -6.08 -0.25
CA LYS A 117 -14.46 -6.65 0.73
C LYS A 117 -14.91 -5.60 1.74
N MET A 118 -13.96 -4.84 2.27
CA MET A 118 -14.26 -3.80 3.25
C MET A 118 -15.15 -2.70 2.65
N LEU A 119 -14.92 -2.33 1.39
CA LEU A 119 -15.76 -1.37 0.69
C LEU A 119 -17.21 -1.86 0.57
N ARG A 120 -17.43 -3.15 0.32
CA ARG A 120 -18.77 -3.71 0.28
C ARG A 120 -19.44 -3.72 1.64
N ASP A 121 -18.66 -3.96 2.70
CA ASP A 121 -19.20 -4.14 4.05
C ASP A 121 -19.38 -2.81 4.78
N PHE A 122 -18.49 -1.86 4.57
CA PHE A 122 -18.41 -0.62 5.35
C PHE A 122 -18.53 0.65 4.51
N GLY A 123 -18.41 0.51 3.23
CA GLY A 123 -18.56 1.61 2.28
C GLY A 123 -20.02 1.77 1.85
#